data_006e5ba1bfa164e8e6776cba7072da86
#
_entry.id   006e5ba1bfa164e8e6776cba7072da86
#
_cell.length_a   1.000
_cell.length_b   1.000
_cell.length_c   1.000
_cell.angle_alpha   90.00
_cell.angle_beta   90.00
_cell.angle_gamma   90.00
#
_symmetry.space_group_name_H-M   'P 1'
#
loop_
_entity.id
_entity.type
_entity.pdbx_description
1 polymer ?
#
loop_
_entity_poly.entity_id
_entity_poly.type
_entity_poly.pdbx_seq_one_letter_code
_entity_poly.pdbx_strand_id
1 'polypeptide(L)'
;STRYMTLFPYTTLFRSHDKCISCGKCHQSCPYHAIVYIPVPCEDVCPVKAISKDEYGVEHIDESKCIYCGKCINACPFGAIFEISQVFDILQSIKRGEKVVAMVAPAILGQFSEPIDQIYGALKAIGFSDVIEVAQGAMVTTEKEAHELEEKLEEGQAFMTTSCCPSYIQLAKKHMPEMEKYISTTKSPMYYTAEIVKAKDPEAKTVFIGPCIAKRKEARYHDNV
;
A
#
# COMPACT_ATOMS: atom_id res chain seq x y z
N SER A 1 -20.38 -8.20 -3.61
CA SER A 1 -20.70 -9.58 -4.01
C SER A 1 -20.66 -9.69 -5.53
N THR A 2 -19.80 -10.52 -6.05
CA THR A 2 -19.65 -10.82 -7.46
C THR A 2 -20.99 -11.22 -8.06
N ARG A 3 -21.50 -10.44 -9.01
CA ARG A 3 -22.85 -10.68 -9.54
C ARG A 3 -22.76 -11.44 -10.86
N TYR A 4 -23.27 -12.68 -10.85
CA TYR A 4 -23.60 -13.38 -12.09
C TYR A 4 -24.98 -12.93 -12.56
N MET A 5 -25.06 -12.33 -13.74
CA MET A 5 -26.32 -11.92 -14.36
C MET A 5 -26.75 -12.94 -15.41
N THR A 6 -28.04 -13.18 -15.51
CA THR A 6 -28.63 -13.98 -16.59
C THR A 6 -29.08 -13.06 -17.71
N LEU A 7 -28.78 -13.43 -18.97
CA LEU A 7 -29.14 -12.65 -20.14
C LEU A 7 -30.65 -12.69 -20.46
N PHE A 8 -31.40 -13.60 -19.85
CA PHE A 8 -32.82 -13.76 -20.08
C PHE A 8 -33.64 -13.44 -18.83
N PRO A 9 -34.63 -12.56 -18.90
CA PRO A 9 -35.41 -12.13 -17.73
C PRO A 9 -36.20 -13.26 -17.04
N TYR A 10 -36.50 -14.35 -17.75
CA TYR A 10 -37.20 -15.52 -17.18
C TYR A 10 -36.31 -16.50 -16.41
N THR A 11 -35.00 -16.37 -16.47
CA THR A 11 -34.05 -17.29 -15.80
C THR A 11 -33.80 -16.95 -14.33
N THR A 12 -34.42 -15.90 -13.83
CA THR A 12 -34.40 -15.58 -12.38
C THR A 12 -35.03 -16.68 -11.51
N LEU A 13 -35.84 -17.56 -12.14
CA LEU A 13 -36.43 -18.72 -11.47
C LEU A 13 -35.41 -19.80 -11.07
N PHE A 14 -34.22 -19.80 -11.68
CA PHE A 14 -33.19 -20.83 -11.41
C PHE A 14 -32.11 -20.45 -10.42
N ARG A 15 -32.08 -19.21 -9.96
CA ARG A 15 -31.08 -18.72 -9.03
C ARG A 15 -31.70 -17.82 -7.97
N SER A 16 -31.71 -18.27 -6.72
CA SER A 16 -32.04 -17.42 -5.59
C SER A 16 -30.83 -16.51 -5.27
N HIS A 17 -31.05 -15.21 -5.25
CA HIS A 17 -30.05 -14.25 -4.83
C HIS A 17 -29.59 -14.48 -3.38
N ASP A 18 -30.52 -14.86 -2.52
CA ASP A 18 -30.28 -15.08 -1.08
C ASP A 18 -29.45 -16.36 -0.81
N LYS A 19 -29.57 -17.35 -1.68
CA LYS A 19 -28.86 -18.64 -1.55
C LYS A 19 -27.62 -18.75 -2.42
N CYS A 20 -27.36 -17.76 -3.29
CA CYS A 20 -26.24 -17.77 -4.20
C CYS A 20 -24.94 -17.39 -3.47
N ILE A 21 -24.00 -18.34 -3.38
CA ILE A 21 -22.67 -18.14 -2.81
C ILE A 21 -21.63 -17.64 -3.82
N SER A 22 -22.05 -17.24 -5.00
CA SER A 22 -21.20 -16.72 -6.08
C SER A 22 -20.02 -17.63 -6.49
N CYS A 23 -20.17 -18.96 -6.40
CA CYS A 23 -19.11 -19.92 -6.67
C CYS A 23 -18.72 -20.07 -8.16
N GLY A 24 -19.45 -19.46 -9.09
CA GLY A 24 -19.14 -19.47 -10.53
C GLY A 24 -19.48 -20.75 -11.30
N LYS A 25 -19.83 -21.85 -10.64
CA LYS A 25 -20.08 -23.14 -11.32
C LYS A 25 -21.16 -23.07 -12.39
N CYS A 26 -22.23 -22.31 -12.16
CA CYS A 26 -23.31 -22.14 -13.15
C CYS A 26 -22.81 -21.42 -14.41
N HIS A 27 -21.93 -20.44 -14.30
CA HIS A 27 -21.31 -19.75 -15.43
C HIS A 27 -20.40 -20.70 -16.21
N GLN A 28 -19.55 -21.48 -15.54
CA GLN A 28 -18.63 -22.42 -16.17
C GLN A 28 -19.36 -23.59 -16.86
N SER A 29 -20.50 -24.03 -16.30
CA SER A 29 -21.24 -25.19 -16.79
C SER A 29 -22.32 -24.83 -17.84
N CYS A 30 -22.54 -23.55 -18.13
CA CYS A 30 -23.58 -23.16 -19.09
C CYS A 30 -23.05 -23.22 -20.53
N PRO A 31 -23.45 -24.20 -21.36
CA PRO A 31 -22.96 -24.32 -22.72
C PRO A 31 -23.47 -23.20 -23.66
N TYR A 32 -24.49 -22.46 -23.25
CA TYR A 32 -25.05 -21.35 -23.98
C TYR A 32 -24.53 -19.99 -23.61
N HIS A 33 -23.58 -19.92 -22.65
CA HIS A 33 -23.06 -18.67 -22.09
C HIS A 33 -24.15 -17.69 -21.62
N ALA A 34 -25.31 -18.22 -21.20
CA ALA A 34 -26.45 -17.41 -20.76
C ALA A 34 -26.24 -16.75 -19.38
N ILE A 35 -25.15 -17.09 -18.70
CA ILE A 35 -24.78 -16.53 -17.41
C ILE A 35 -23.49 -15.75 -17.58
N VAL A 36 -23.56 -14.44 -17.42
CA VAL A 36 -22.44 -13.53 -17.55
C VAL A 36 -21.88 -13.21 -16.16
N TYR A 37 -20.58 -13.30 -16.03
CA TYR A 37 -19.85 -12.82 -14.87
C TYR A 37 -19.46 -11.36 -15.07
N ILE A 38 -19.96 -10.49 -14.21
CA ILE A 38 -19.57 -9.08 -14.21
C ILE A 38 -18.76 -8.85 -12.94
N PRO A 39 -17.43 -8.77 -13.04
CA PRO A 39 -16.57 -8.49 -11.89
C PRO A 39 -16.80 -7.06 -11.40
N VAL A 40 -16.76 -6.88 -10.08
CA VAL A 40 -16.55 -5.56 -9.49
C VAL A 40 -15.03 -5.41 -9.33
N PRO A 41 -14.39 -4.50 -10.09
CA PRO A 41 -12.93 -4.49 -10.18
C PRO A 41 -12.21 -4.40 -8.84
N CYS A 42 -12.71 -3.58 -7.91
CA CYS A 42 -12.09 -3.43 -6.59
C CYS A 42 -12.26 -4.67 -5.70
N GLU A 43 -13.41 -5.35 -5.75
CA GLU A 43 -13.63 -6.62 -5.04
C GLU A 43 -12.73 -7.73 -5.60
N ASP A 44 -12.64 -7.81 -6.94
CA ASP A 44 -11.95 -8.88 -7.65
C ASP A 44 -10.43 -8.85 -7.43
N VAL A 45 -9.83 -7.64 -7.47
CA VAL A 45 -8.39 -7.47 -7.27
C VAL A 45 -7.95 -7.53 -5.81
N CYS A 46 -8.88 -7.50 -4.86
CA CYS A 46 -8.53 -7.50 -3.45
C CYS A 46 -8.00 -8.88 -3.00
N PRO A 47 -6.69 -9.01 -2.69
CA PRO A 47 -6.09 -10.31 -2.38
C PRO A 47 -6.60 -10.90 -1.06
N VAL A 48 -7.09 -10.04 -0.17
CA VAL A 48 -7.55 -10.41 1.19
C VAL A 48 -9.07 -10.30 1.33
N LYS A 49 -9.80 -10.07 0.22
CA LYS A 49 -11.27 -9.95 0.22
C LYS A 49 -11.81 -8.95 1.26
N ALA A 50 -11.12 -7.83 1.40
CA ALA A 50 -11.48 -6.75 2.32
C ALA A 50 -12.54 -5.80 1.74
N ILE A 51 -12.97 -5.97 0.50
CA ILE A 51 -13.94 -5.08 -0.16
C ILE A 51 -15.22 -5.88 -0.44
N SER A 52 -16.34 -5.31 -0.03
CA SER A 52 -17.66 -5.89 -0.26
C SER A 52 -18.72 -4.80 -0.24
N LYS A 53 -19.88 -5.08 -0.83
CA LYS A 53 -21.03 -4.18 -0.78
C LYS A 53 -21.76 -4.27 0.55
N ASP A 54 -22.20 -3.12 1.02
CA ASP A 54 -23.15 -3.00 2.11
C ASP A 54 -24.60 -3.32 1.67
N GLU A 55 -25.55 -3.16 2.57
CA GLU A 55 -26.97 -3.37 2.31
C GLU A 55 -27.57 -2.42 1.25
N TYR A 56 -26.94 -1.26 1.04
CA TYR A 56 -27.32 -0.26 0.04
C TYR A 56 -26.64 -0.47 -1.31
N GLY A 57 -25.75 -1.45 -1.41
CA GLY A 57 -25.00 -1.76 -2.63
C GLY A 57 -23.75 -0.88 -2.83
N VAL A 58 -23.34 -0.12 -1.82
CA VAL A 58 -22.13 0.71 -1.82
C VAL A 58 -20.94 -0.14 -1.39
N GLU A 59 -19.81 0.03 -2.08
CA GLU A 59 -18.57 -0.66 -1.73
C GLU A 59 -18.00 -0.14 -0.41
N HIS A 60 -17.72 -1.07 0.50
CA HIS A 60 -17.13 -0.81 1.80
C HIS A 60 -15.81 -1.55 1.94
N ILE A 61 -14.81 -0.91 2.56
CA ILE A 61 -13.51 -1.50 2.87
C ILE A 61 -13.49 -1.92 4.34
N ASP A 62 -13.37 -3.21 4.58
CA ASP A 62 -13.19 -3.77 5.91
C ASP A 62 -11.74 -3.53 6.38
N GLU A 63 -11.56 -2.53 7.23
CA GLU A 63 -10.27 -2.14 7.79
C GLU A 63 -9.60 -3.28 8.61
N SER A 64 -10.38 -4.20 9.16
CA SER A 64 -9.85 -5.35 9.90
C SER A 64 -9.11 -6.33 9.00
N LYS A 65 -9.48 -6.40 7.72
CA LYS A 65 -8.86 -7.26 6.69
C LYS A 65 -7.91 -6.50 5.79
N CYS A 66 -8.14 -5.22 5.57
CA CYS A 66 -7.38 -4.42 4.61
C CYS A 66 -5.89 -4.36 4.96
N ILE A 67 -5.02 -4.64 3.97
CA ILE A 67 -3.57 -4.57 4.08
C ILE A 67 -2.96 -3.31 3.46
N TYR A 68 -3.76 -2.37 3.03
CA TYR A 68 -3.38 -1.08 2.45
C TYR A 68 -2.49 -1.17 1.20
N CYS A 69 -2.61 -2.24 0.41
CA CYS A 69 -1.76 -2.48 -0.76
C CYS A 69 -2.05 -1.56 -1.97
N GLY A 70 -3.20 -0.87 -2.00
CA GLY A 70 -3.58 0.08 -3.06
C GLY A 70 -4.08 -0.55 -4.37
N LYS A 71 -4.17 -1.87 -4.50
CA LYS A 71 -4.64 -2.51 -5.75
C LYS A 71 -6.03 -2.04 -6.19
N CYS A 72 -6.93 -1.77 -5.25
CA CYS A 72 -8.28 -1.28 -5.51
C CYS A 72 -8.30 0.11 -6.16
N ILE A 73 -7.33 0.98 -5.82
CA ILE A 73 -7.19 2.32 -6.41
C ILE A 73 -6.90 2.18 -7.90
N ASN A 74 -5.90 1.38 -8.26
CA ASN A 74 -5.50 1.18 -9.66
C ASN A 74 -6.54 0.43 -10.49
N ALA A 75 -7.37 -0.39 -9.85
CA ALA A 75 -8.38 -1.19 -10.53
C ALA A 75 -9.71 -0.44 -10.75
N CYS A 76 -9.93 0.67 -10.05
CA CYS A 76 -11.18 1.41 -10.15
C CYS A 76 -11.22 2.27 -11.44
N PRO A 77 -12.03 1.92 -12.46
CA PRO A 77 -12.07 2.69 -13.69
C PRO A 77 -12.76 4.04 -13.54
N PHE A 78 -13.45 4.25 -12.41
CA PHE A 78 -14.20 5.47 -12.13
C PHE A 78 -13.46 6.43 -11.19
N GLY A 79 -12.29 6.06 -10.67
CA GLY A 79 -11.59 6.86 -9.68
C GLY A 79 -12.36 7.04 -8.36
N ALA A 80 -13.29 6.11 -8.04
CA ALA A 80 -14.11 6.19 -6.83
C ALA A 80 -13.33 5.83 -5.54
N ILE A 81 -12.17 5.21 -5.68
CA ILE A 81 -11.24 4.91 -4.59
C ILE A 81 -9.96 5.68 -4.85
N PHE A 82 -9.59 6.56 -3.94
CA PHE A 82 -8.39 7.39 -4.05
C PHE A 82 -7.74 7.58 -2.68
N GLU A 83 -6.49 7.98 -2.70
CA GLU A 83 -5.77 8.34 -1.48
C GLU A 83 -6.07 9.80 -1.08
N ILE A 84 -5.96 10.08 0.21
CA ILE A 84 -6.00 11.46 0.72
C ILE A 84 -4.65 12.11 0.39
N SER A 85 -4.64 13.06 -0.54
CA SER A 85 -3.44 13.79 -0.94
C SER A 85 -2.98 14.75 0.15
N GLN A 86 -1.67 14.78 0.41
CA GLN A 86 -1.02 15.73 1.32
C GLN A 86 -0.26 16.85 0.57
N VAL A 87 -0.40 16.91 -0.74
CA VAL A 87 0.33 17.88 -1.58
C VAL A 87 0.04 19.31 -1.14
N PHE A 88 -1.22 19.62 -0.82
CA PHE A 88 -1.61 20.98 -0.38
C PHE A 88 -0.94 21.35 0.96
N ASP A 89 -0.92 20.45 1.92
CA ASP A 89 -0.32 20.67 3.24
C ASP A 89 1.19 20.90 3.12
N ILE A 90 1.85 20.12 2.25
CA ILE A 90 3.29 20.24 1.96
C ILE A 90 3.59 21.62 1.33
N LEU A 91 2.84 22.03 0.29
CA LEU A 91 3.03 23.31 -0.36
C LEU A 91 2.74 24.48 0.60
N GLN A 92 1.79 24.31 1.50
CA GLN A 92 1.50 25.31 2.53
C GLN A 92 2.64 25.43 3.55
N SER A 93 3.24 24.30 3.97
CA SER A 93 4.42 24.30 4.85
C SER A 93 5.62 24.98 4.17
N ILE A 94 5.89 24.68 2.90
CA ILE A 94 6.94 25.35 2.12
C ILE A 94 6.66 26.88 2.03
N LYS A 95 5.41 27.27 1.73
CA LYS A 95 5.03 28.68 1.64
C LYS A 95 5.18 29.44 2.96
N ARG A 96 5.03 28.74 4.11
CA ARG A 96 5.26 29.33 5.44
C ARG A 96 6.74 29.49 5.79
N GLY A 97 7.64 29.04 4.92
CA GLY A 97 9.09 29.08 5.15
C GLY A 97 9.58 27.98 6.08
N GLU A 98 8.79 26.95 6.31
CA GLU A 98 9.21 25.78 7.09
C GLU A 98 10.26 24.97 6.29
N LYS A 99 11.23 24.42 7.00
CA LYS A 99 12.21 23.53 6.37
C LYS A 99 11.56 22.18 6.06
N VAL A 100 11.35 21.89 4.78
CA VAL A 100 10.76 20.66 4.31
C VAL A 100 11.78 19.89 3.48
N VAL A 101 12.11 18.66 3.90
CA VAL A 101 13.06 17.77 3.22
C VAL A 101 12.32 16.68 2.50
N ALA A 102 12.58 16.53 1.19
CA ALA A 102 12.04 15.45 0.38
C ALA A 102 12.85 14.16 0.57
N MET A 103 12.21 13.08 1.01
CA MET A 103 12.76 11.73 1.05
C MET A 103 12.25 10.95 -0.16
N VAL A 104 13.10 10.74 -1.15
CA VAL A 104 12.70 10.19 -2.45
C VAL A 104 12.95 8.69 -2.51
N ALA A 105 11.89 7.93 -2.84
CA ALA A 105 12.01 6.49 -3.03
C ALA A 105 12.78 6.15 -4.32
N PRO A 106 13.62 5.09 -4.33
CA PRO A 106 14.37 4.67 -5.53
C PRO A 106 13.50 4.41 -6.76
N ALA A 107 12.21 4.07 -6.56
CA ALA A 107 11.25 3.85 -7.63
C ALA A 107 11.06 5.06 -8.56
N ILE A 108 11.49 6.25 -8.18
CA ILE A 108 11.43 7.46 -9.03
C ILE A 108 12.27 7.31 -10.30
N LEU A 109 13.35 6.52 -10.26
CA LEU A 109 14.27 6.32 -11.38
C LEU A 109 13.60 5.72 -12.64
N GLY A 110 12.45 5.09 -12.50
CA GLY A 110 11.70 4.52 -13.62
C GLY A 110 10.44 5.30 -14.01
N GLN A 111 10.17 6.43 -13.35
CA GLN A 111 8.94 7.20 -13.55
C GLN A 111 9.10 8.37 -14.53
N PHE A 112 10.32 8.86 -14.71
CA PHE A 112 10.64 10.02 -15.53
C PHE A 112 11.78 9.67 -16.49
N SER A 113 11.82 10.33 -17.64
CA SER A 113 12.90 10.19 -18.63
C SER A 113 14.13 11.02 -18.28
N GLU A 114 13.96 11.99 -17.38
CA GLU A 114 14.98 12.95 -17.00
C GLU A 114 16.00 12.33 -16.05
N PRO A 115 17.27 12.79 -16.11
CA PRO A 115 18.29 12.40 -15.12
C PRO A 115 17.88 12.75 -13.71
N ILE A 116 18.26 11.92 -12.73
CA ILE A 116 17.88 12.07 -11.33
C ILE A 116 18.23 13.44 -10.74
N ASP A 117 19.37 14.02 -11.15
CA ASP A 117 19.80 15.35 -10.69
C ASP A 117 18.84 16.46 -11.12
N GLN A 118 18.23 16.33 -12.30
CA GLN A 118 17.19 17.27 -12.75
C GLN A 118 15.92 17.15 -11.92
N ILE A 119 15.53 15.91 -11.55
CA ILE A 119 14.37 15.66 -10.69
C ILE A 119 14.61 16.28 -9.31
N TYR A 120 15.81 16.10 -8.73
CA TYR A 120 16.17 16.71 -7.46
C TYR A 120 16.23 18.23 -7.54
N GLY A 121 16.76 18.76 -8.65
CA GLY A 121 16.73 20.20 -8.95
C GLY A 121 15.31 20.75 -9.01
N ALA A 122 14.39 20.04 -9.66
CA ALA A 122 12.99 20.40 -9.74
C ALA A 122 12.30 20.42 -8.35
N LEU A 123 12.57 19.42 -7.50
CA LEU A 123 12.06 19.40 -6.13
C LEU A 123 12.57 20.61 -5.32
N LYS A 124 13.86 20.95 -5.44
CA LYS A 124 14.43 22.15 -4.81
C LYS A 124 13.81 23.45 -5.37
N ALA A 125 13.52 23.50 -6.66
CA ALA A 125 12.84 24.64 -7.29
C ALA A 125 11.38 24.80 -6.83
N ILE A 126 10.69 23.71 -6.46
CA ILE A 126 9.35 23.78 -5.84
C ILE A 126 9.43 24.39 -4.44
N GLY A 127 10.59 24.29 -3.77
CA GLY A 127 10.82 24.88 -2.45
C GLY A 127 11.20 23.91 -1.34
N PHE A 128 11.47 22.64 -1.68
CA PHE A 128 12.07 21.74 -0.70
C PHE A 128 13.46 22.22 -0.31
N SER A 129 13.74 22.27 0.97
CA SER A 129 15.03 22.73 1.52
C SER A 129 16.18 21.78 1.19
N ASP A 130 15.90 20.49 1.11
CA ASP A 130 16.84 19.48 0.67
C ASP A 130 16.10 18.24 0.12
N VAL A 131 16.86 17.35 -0.57
CA VAL A 131 16.38 16.11 -1.14
C VAL A 131 17.34 14.99 -0.72
N ILE A 132 16.81 13.92 -0.16
CA ILE A 132 17.59 12.75 0.28
C ILE A 132 17.00 11.46 -0.32
N GLU A 133 17.86 10.54 -0.70
CA GLU A 133 17.44 9.23 -1.20
C GLU A 133 17.08 8.29 -0.05
N VAL A 134 15.92 7.64 -0.14
CA VAL A 134 15.50 6.62 0.83
C VAL A 134 16.41 5.38 0.79
N ALA A 135 17.23 5.24 -0.25
CA ALA A 135 18.29 4.24 -0.33
C ALA A 135 19.29 4.35 0.85
N GLN A 136 19.54 5.57 1.39
CA GLN A 136 20.42 5.73 2.55
C GLN A 136 19.82 5.06 3.81
N GLY A 137 18.54 5.21 4.03
CA GLY A 137 17.84 4.50 5.10
C GLY A 137 17.74 3.00 4.85
N ALA A 138 17.68 2.58 3.58
CA ALA A 138 17.69 1.16 3.22
C ALA A 138 19.02 0.48 3.58
N MET A 139 20.15 1.16 3.47
CA MET A 139 21.44 0.64 3.94
C MET A 139 21.40 0.36 5.44
N VAL A 140 20.89 1.31 6.23
CA VAL A 140 20.75 1.14 7.69
C VAL A 140 19.80 -0.02 8.02
N THR A 141 18.66 -0.12 7.28
CA THR A 141 17.73 -1.25 7.47
C THR A 141 18.41 -2.57 7.20
N THR A 142 19.15 -2.67 6.08
CA THR A 142 19.82 -3.91 5.68
C THR A 142 20.87 -4.34 6.72
N GLU A 143 21.68 -3.42 7.22
CA GLU A 143 22.69 -3.71 8.24
C GLU A 143 22.03 -4.24 9.52
N LYS A 144 20.99 -3.56 9.99
CA LYS A 144 20.27 -3.98 11.21
C LYS A 144 19.54 -5.31 11.03
N GLU A 145 18.88 -5.53 9.88
CA GLU A 145 18.22 -6.80 9.59
C GLU A 145 19.20 -7.96 9.44
N ALA A 146 20.42 -7.71 8.93
CA ALA A 146 21.47 -8.71 8.86
C ALA A 146 21.91 -9.18 10.26
N HIS A 147 22.17 -8.25 11.17
CA HIS A 147 22.50 -8.58 12.56
C HIS A 147 21.34 -9.29 13.28
N GLU A 148 20.11 -8.80 13.13
CA GLU A 148 18.93 -9.44 13.71
C GLU A 148 18.75 -10.88 13.18
N LEU A 149 19.02 -11.12 11.89
CA LEU A 149 18.98 -12.46 11.32
C LEU A 149 20.02 -13.39 11.93
N GLU A 150 21.27 -12.93 12.11
CA GLU A 150 22.32 -13.70 12.75
C GLU A 150 21.91 -14.10 14.18
N GLU A 151 21.44 -13.15 14.98
CA GLU A 151 20.94 -13.40 16.35
C GLU A 151 19.79 -14.42 16.36
N LYS A 152 18.82 -14.27 15.45
CA LYS A 152 17.67 -15.17 15.36
C LYS A 152 18.05 -16.59 14.96
N LEU A 153 19.01 -16.74 14.06
CA LEU A 153 19.52 -18.05 13.66
C LEU A 153 20.28 -18.74 14.81
N GLU A 154 21.07 -17.98 15.60
CA GLU A 154 21.74 -18.48 16.81
C GLU A 154 20.75 -18.91 17.89
N GLU A 155 19.61 -18.23 18.02
CA GLU A 155 18.48 -18.61 18.88
C GLU A 155 17.74 -19.88 18.39
N GLY A 156 18.10 -20.40 17.20
CA GLY A 156 17.48 -21.60 16.61
C GLY A 156 16.23 -21.32 15.78
N GLN A 157 15.98 -20.07 15.41
CA GLN A 157 14.89 -19.73 14.47
C GLN A 157 15.29 -20.16 13.05
N ALA A 158 14.41 -20.83 12.33
CA ALA A 158 14.74 -21.41 11.02
C ALA A 158 14.91 -20.35 9.90
N PHE A 159 14.24 -19.19 10.02
CA PHE A 159 14.31 -18.08 9.06
C PHE A 159 13.76 -16.81 9.69
N MET A 160 14.02 -15.69 9.04
CA MET A 160 13.41 -14.39 9.32
C MET A 160 12.89 -13.76 8.03
N THR A 161 11.86 -12.93 8.12
CA THR A 161 11.35 -12.15 6.99
C THR A 161 11.55 -10.68 7.28
N THR A 162 11.74 -9.87 6.22
CA THR A 162 12.00 -8.44 6.34
C THR A 162 10.76 -7.65 6.76
N SER A 163 10.96 -6.49 7.39
CA SER A 163 9.90 -5.59 7.87
C SER A 163 9.66 -4.37 6.96
N CYS A 164 10.40 -4.22 5.87
CA CYS A 164 10.40 -3.01 5.04
C CYS A 164 9.06 -2.74 4.31
N CYS A 165 8.18 -3.74 4.16
CA CYS A 165 6.88 -3.63 3.49
C CYS A 165 5.71 -3.56 4.48
N PRO A 166 5.06 -2.38 4.69
CA PRO A 166 3.95 -2.27 5.63
C PRO A 166 2.74 -3.13 5.26
N SER A 167 2.48 -3.34 3.95
CA SER A 167 1.39 -4.25 3.52
C SER A 167 1.67 -5.69 3.90
N TYR A 168 2.92 -6.14 3.83
CA TYR A 168 3.31 -7.48 4.26
C TYR A 168 3.13 -7.66 5.77
N ILE A 169 3.57 -6.68 6.56
CA ILE A 169 3.37 -6.70 8.01
C ILE A 169 1.88 -6.81 8.35
N GLN A 170 1.02 -6.02 7.67
CA GLN A 170 -0.42 -6.11 7.87
C GLN A 170 -1.01 -7.44 7.42
N LEU A 171 -0.50 -8.02 6.32
CA LEU A 171 -0.90 -9.34 5.84
C LEU A 171 -0.60 -10.41 6.90
N ALA A 172 0.63 -10.44 7.40
CA ALA A 172 1.03 -11.39 8.41
C ALA A 172 0.20 -11.24 9.69
N LYS A 173 0.11 -10.03 10.24
CA LYS A 173 -0.63 -9.77 11.49
C LYS A 173 -2.11 -10.12 11.42
N LYS A 174 -2.77 -9.87 10.28
CA LYS A 174 -4.23 -10.03 10.14
C LYS A 174 -4.65 -11.39 9.60
N HIS A 175 -3.83 -12.00 8.75
CA HIS A 175 -4.22 -13.19 8.00
C HIS A 175 -3.33 -14.41 8.24
N MET A 176 -2.13 -14.22 8.82
CA MET A 176 -1.16 -15.28 9.10
C MET A 176 -0.44 -14.98 10.42
N PRO A 177 -1.15 -14.93 11.56
CA PRO A 177 -0.56 -14.49 12.85
C PRO A 177 0.61 -15.36 13.31
N GLU A 178 0.67 -16.61 12.85
CA GLU A 178 1.80 -17.51 13.09
C GLU A 178 3.11 -17.03 12.46
N MET A 179 3.03 -16.18 11.43
CA MET A 179 4.20 -15.58 10.76
C MET A 179 4.74 -14.35 11.48
N GLU A 180 3.98 -13.74 12.39
CA GLU A 180 4.37 -12.47 13.02
C GLU A 180 5.71 -12.59 13.76
N LYS A 181 5.97 -13.71 14.42
CA LYS A 181 7.22 -13.98 15.16
C LYS A 181 8.47 -14.06 14.28
N TYR A 182 8.29 -14.26 12.97
CA TYR A 182 9.39 -14.34 12.00
C TYR A 182 9.68 -13.00 11.32
N ILE A 183 8.87 -11.98 11.55
CA ILE A 183 9.08 -10.65 10.96
C ILE A 183 10.16 -9.94 11.75
N SER A 184 11.12 -9.33 11.03
CA SER A 184 12.12 -8.44 11.64
C SER A 184 11.46 -7.32 12.45
N THR A 185 12.05 -6.97 13.55
CA THR A 185 11.64 -5.83 14.40
C THR A 185 12.23 -4.51 13.92
N THR A 186 13.17 -4.57 12.98
CA THR A 186 13.84 -3.42 12.39
C THR A 186 12.84 -2.50 11.68
N LYS A 187 13.06 -1.19 11.76
CA LYS A 187 12.21 -0.21 11.10
C LYS A 187 12.49 -0.13 9.59
N SER A 188 11.54 0.46 8.86
CA SER A 188 11.65 0.56 7.41
C SER A 188 12.70 1.56 6.94
N PRO A 189 13.14 1.48 5.66
CA PRO A 189 14.00 2.48 5.04
C PRO A 189 13.50 3.93 5.17
N MET A 190 12.18 4.14 5.05
CA MET A 190 11.58 5.46 5.20
C MET A 190 11.81 6.01 6.62
N TYR A 191 11.61 5.20 7.64
CA TYR A 191 11.84 5.58 9.03
C TYR A 191 13.30 6.01 9.26
N TYR A 192 14.29 5.18 8.85
CA TYR A 192 15.69 5.51 9.06
C TYR A 192 16.17 6.69 8.22
N THR A 193 15.59 6.92 7.05
CA THR A 193 15.87 8.14 6.28
C THR A 193 15.40 9.37 7.03
N ALA A 194 14.21 9.32 7.64
CA ALA A 194 13.72 10.41 8.48
C ALA A 194 14.61 10.65 9.70
N GLU A 195 15.11 9.59 10.35
CA GLU A 195 16.09 9.69 11.44
C GLU A 195 17.39 10.38 10.99
N ILE A 196 17.90 10.02 9.80
CA ILE A 196 19.09 10.68 9.22
C ILE A 196 18.83 12.18 9.00
N VAL A 197 17.66 12.56 8.52
CA VAL A 197 17.28 13.97 8.35
C VAL A 197 17.19 14.67 9.69
N LYS A 198 16.47 14.08 10.65
CA LYS A 198 16.27 14.65 12.00
C LYS A 198 17.58 14.76 12.80
N ALA A 199 18.52 13.87 12.60
CA ALA A 199 19.85 13.97 13.22
C ALA A 199 20.66 15.17 12.71
N LYS A 200 20.42 15.60 11.45
CA LYS A 200 21.06 16.79 10.86
C LYS A 200 20.32 18.08 11.20
N ASP A 201 18.99 18.03 11.16
CA ASP A 201 18.11 19.17 11.44
C ASP A 201 16.84 18.67 12.14
N PRO A 202 16.77 18.75 13.47
CA PRO A 202 15.62 18.29 14.25
C PRO A 202 14.29 18.99 13.89
N GLU A 203 14.35 20.23 13.43
CA GLU A 203 13.18 21.04 13.09
C GLU A 203 12.68 20.78 11.65
N ALA A 204 13.46 20.11 10.81
CA ALA A 204 13.05 19.80 9.44
C ALA A 204 11.83 18.88 9.42
N LYS A 205 10.83 19.23 8.62
CA LYS A 205 9.73 18.33 8.28
C LYS A 205 10.17 17.39 7.18
N THR A 206 9.93 16.11 7.35
CA THR A 206 10.24 15.08 6.36
C THR A 206 9.01 14.73 5.54
N VAL A 207 9.19 14.58 4.24
CA VAL A 207 8.13 14.21 3.30
C VAL A 207 8.59 13.04 2.44
N PHE A 208 7.92 11.91 2.57
CA PHE A 208 8.18 10.74 1.73
C PHE A 208 7.53 10.89 0.36
N ILE A 209 8.33 10.82 -0.69
CA ILE A 209 7.88 10.82 -2.09
C ILE A 209 8.10 9.44 -2.69
N GLY A 210 7.01 8.72 -2.91
CA GLY A 210 7.08 7.35 -3.44
C GLY A 210 5.71 6.77 -3.80
N PRO A 211 5.66 5.67 -4.56
CA PRO A 211 4.42 5.11 -5.11
C PRO A 211 3.65 4.23 -4.12
N CYS A 212 4.13 4.02 -2.90
CA CYS A 212 3.60 3.04 -1.97
C CYS A 212 2.49 3.61 -1.08
N ILE A 213 1.26 3.16 -1.28
CA ILE A 213 0.09 3.57 -0.47
C ILE A 213 0.23 3.16 1.00
N ALA A 214 0.78 1.97 1.27
CA ALA A 214 0.95 1.48 2.64
C ALA A 214 1.93 2.34 3.46
N LYS A 215 2.91 2.98 2.81
CA LYS A 215 3.85 3.91 3.46
C LYS A 215 3.15 5.13 4.07
N ARG A 216 2.03 5.57 3.50
CA ARG A 216 1.19 6.63 4.10
C ARG A 216 0.61 6.24 5.46
N LYS A 217 0.22 4.96 5.60
CA LYS A 217 -0.26 4.44 6.89
C LYS A 217 0.89 4.38 7.89
N GLU A 218 2.05 3.90 7.46
CA GLU A 218 3.25 3.83 8.30
C GLU A 218 3.68 5.21 8.78
N ALA A 219 3.74 6.21 7.90
CA ALA A 219 4.10 7.59 8.24
C ALA A 219 3.24 8.19 9.37
N ARG A 220 1.96 7.81 9.46
CA ARG A 220 1.06 8.28 10.52
C ARG A 220 1.33 7.69 11.91
N TYR A 221 2.14 6.64 12.00
CA TYR A 221 2.51 6.00 13.27
C TYR A 221 3.90 6.43 13.75
N HIS A 222 4.59 7.29 13.00
CA HIS A 222 5.93 7.74 13.32
C HIS A 222 5.98 9.26 13.31
N ASP A 223 6.35 9.86 14.43
CA ASP A 223 6.42 11.32 14.59
C ASP A 223 7.58 11.97 13.79
N ASN A 224 8.47 11.15 13.24
CA ASN A 224 9.63 11.61 12.48
C ASN A 224 9.41 11.66 10.96
N VAL A 225 8.21 11.28 10.45
CA VAL A 225 7.86 11.26 9.01
C VAL A 225 6.67 12.15 8.72
#